data_57c243e03f336ea7cafe525bdd5709d6
#
_entry.id   57c243e03f336ea7cafe525bdd5709d6
#
_cell.length_a   1.000
_cell.length_b   1.000
_cell.length_c   1.000
_cell.angle_alpha   90.00
_cell.angle_beta   90.00
_cell.angle_gamma   90.00
#
_symmetry.space_group_name_H-M   'P 1'
#
loop_
_entity.id
_entity.type
_entity.pdbx_description
1 polymer ?
#
loop_
_entity_poly.entity_id
_entity_poly.type
_entity_poly.pdbx_seq_one_letter_code
_entity_poly.pdbx_strand_id
1 'polypeptide(L)'
;MKKFSYFLIVLFLYLQSSLINAEIVIDGKLDEDEWKEARQITSFYEVFPYTLNPVEDIKTVILVQESSEGIFLGFKNYQSNESMRSQSHQRDNERSIADKNGVTIDFDADKLSGYQFFVSSSGSIGDATYSNENERSYDWD
;
A
#
# COMPACT_ATOMS: atom_id res chain seq x y z
N MET A 1 4.96 38.55 39.15
CA MET A 1 5.97 37.71 38.44
C MET A 1 5.63 36.21 38.45
N LYS A 2 5.18 35.60 39.56
CA LYS A 2 4.88 34.17 39.60
C LYS A 2 3.73 33.69 38.63
N LYS A 3 2.67 34.51 38.43
CA LYS A 3 1.55 34.18 37.55
C LYS A 3 1.92 34.12 36.06
N PHE A 4 2.90 34.93 35.62
CA PHE A 4 3.36 34.96 34.25
C PHE A 4 4.20 33.69 33.94
N SER A 5 4.94 33.20 34.92
CA SER A 5 5.75 32.00 34.81
C SER A 5 4.88 30.74 34.64
N TYR A 6 3.75 30.63 35.32
CA TYR A 6 2.83 29.50 35.13
C TYR A 6 2.14 29.51 33.78
N PHE A 7 1.82 30.68 33.23
CA PHE A 7 1.23 30.79 31.91
C PHE A 7 2.18 30.29 30.80
N LEU A 8 3.45 30.64 30.93
CA LEU A 8 4.49 30.19 29.98
C LEU A 8 4.73 28.67 30.04
N ILE A 9 4.71 28.09 31.25
CA ILE A 9 4.87 26.63 31.42
C ILE A 9 3.67 25.88 30.84
N VAL A 10 2.44 26.37 31.07
CA VAL A 10 1.23 25.75 30.50
C VAL A 10 1.21 25.88 28.98
N LEU A 11 1.61 27.02 28.42
CA LEU A 11 1.73 27.21 26.98
C LEU A 11 2.78 26.27 26.36
N PHE A 12 3.93 26.06 27.04
CA PHE A 12 4.98 25.16 26.58
C PHE A 12 4.53 23.69 26.63
N LEU A 13 3.75 23.29 27.62
CA LEU A 13 3.15 21.97 27.72
C LEU A 13 2.09 21.72 26.62
N TYR A 14 1.32 22.75 26.25
CA TYR A 14 0.37 22.66 25.12
C TYR A 14 1.05 22.55 23.76
N LEU A 15 2.24 23.15 23.58
CA LEU A 15 3.00 23.05 22.32
C LEU A 15 3.69 21.67 22.13
N GLN A 16 3.85 20.90 23.20
CA GLN A 16 4.46 19.56 23.11
C GLN A 16 3.47 18.45 22.75
N SER A 17 2.16 18.72 22.79
CA SER A 17 1.13 17.69 22.55
C SER A 17 0.81 17.41 21.09
N SER A 18 1.54 18.00 20.13
CA SER A 18 1.23 17.87 18.69
C SER A 18 2.21 17.02 17.87
N LEU A 19 3.01 16.17 18.51
CA LEU A 19 3.95 15.27 17.80
C LEU A 19 3.79 13.81 18.21
N ILE A 20 2.57 13.35 18.43
CA ILE A 20 2.30 11.92 18.35
C ILE A 20 1.91 11.67 16.90
N ASN A 21 2.90 11.46 16.04
CA ASN A 21 2.67 10.74 14.80
C ASN A 21 2.33 9.32 15.24
N ALA A 22 1.09 8.91 15.13
CA ALA A 22 0.76 7.52 15.25
C ALA A 22 1.42 6.82 14.05
N GLU A 23 2.08 5.72 14.33
CA GLU A 23 2.81 4.93 13.34
C GLU A 23 1.81 3.95 12.72
N ILE A 24 1.81 3.82 11.40
CA ILE A 24 1.02 2.78 10.73
C ILE A 24 1.59 1.41 11.08
N VAL A 25 0.77 0.55 11.65
CA VAL A 25 1.14 -0.82 12.02
C VAL A 25 0.80 -1.78 10.87
N ILE A 26 1.77 -2.57 10.43
CA ILE A 26 1.55 -3.55 9.36
C ILE A 26 0.94 -4.83 9.96
N ASP A 27 -0.34 -4.78 10.31
CA ASP A 27 -1.10 -5.89 10.92
C ASP A 27 -2.27 -6.37 10.05
N GLY A 28 -2.44 -5.76 8.86
CA GLY A 28 -3.53 -6.07 7.93
C GLY A 28 -4.84 -5.33 8.22
N LYS A 29 -4.86 -4.43 9.18
CA LYS A 29 -5.97 -3.51 9.44
C LYS A 29 -5.64 -2.13 8.88
N LEU A 30 -6.67 -1.35 8.64
CA LEU A 30 -6.55 0.02 8.13
C LEU A 30 -7.44 0.91 9.00
N ASP A 31 -7.20 0.85 10.33
CA ASP A 31 -8.00 1.53 11.35
C ASP A 31 -7.25 2.67 12.06
N GLU A 32 -5.96 2.87 11.73
CA GLU A 32 -5.21 4.01 12.21
C GLU A 32 -5.71 5.33 11.60
N ASP A 33 -5.54 6.40 12.36
CA ASP A 33 -6.01 7.74 11.95
C ASP A 33 -5.30 8.25 10.69
N GLU A 34 -4.07 7.84 10.44
CA GLU A 34 -3.25 8.19 9.26
C GLU A 34 -3.93 7.77 7.96
N TRP A 35 -4.67 6.69 7.94
CA TRP A 35 -5.39 6.24 6.76
C TRP A 35 -6.54 7.16 6.35
N LYS A 36 -7.02 8.03 7.26
CA LYS A 36 -8.08 9.00 6.95
C LYS A 36 -7.62 10.09 6.00
N GLU A 37 -6.33 10.43 6.07
CA GLU A 37 -5.70 11.44 5.22
C GLU A 37 -5.01 10.83 4.00
N ALA A 38 -5.02 9.51 3.87
CA ALA A 38 -4.37 8.79 2.77
C ALA A 38 -5.00 9.13 1.42
N ARG A 39 -4.15 9.30 0.42
CA ARG A 39 -4.60 9.44 -0.97
C ARG A 39 -5.28 8.15 -1.42
N GLN A 40 -6.44 8.28 -2.07
CA GLN A 40 -7.22 7.14 -2.56
C GLN A 40 -7.08 6.96 -4.07
N ILE A 41 -6.90 5.71 -4.49
CA ILE A 41 -6.98 5.28 -5.88
C ILE A 41 -8.19 4.35 -5.99
N THR A 42 -9.16 4.70 -6.82
CA THR A 42 -10.45 4.00 -6.94
C THR A 42 -10.83 3.64 -8.37
N SER A 43 -10.03 4.07 -9.35
CA SER A 43 -10.29 3.80 -10.77
C SER A 43 -9.30 2.77 -11.28
N PHE A 44 -9.81 1.66 -11.79
CA PHE A 44 -9.03 0.55 -12.31
C PHE A 44 -9.53 0.16 -13.70
N TYR A 45 -8.64 -0.33 -14.52
CA TYR A 45 -8.90 -0.74 -15.89
C TYR A 45 -8.39 -2.16 -16.10
N GLU A 46 -9.11 -2.92 -16.91
CA GLU A 46 -8.72 -4.27 -17.28
C GLU A 46 -7.53 -4.22 -18.24
N VAL A 47 -6.42 -4.85 -17.85
CA VAL A 47 -5.20 -4.91 -18.66
C VAL A 47 -4.93 -6.32 -19.21
N PHE A 48 -5.68 -7.31 -18.74
CA PHE A 48 -5.61 -8.66 -19.29
C PHE A 48 -6.99 -9.35 -19.21
N PRO A 49 -7.67 -9.62 -20.36
CA PRO A 49 -7.28 -9.20 -21.71
C PRO A 49 -7.16 -7.67 -21.82
N TYR A 50 -6.33 -7.20 -22.74
CA TYR A 50 -6.07 -5.75 -22.89
C TYR A 50 -7.27 -5.04 -23.54
N THR A 51 -8.26 -4.74 -22.73
CA THR A 51 -9.49 -4.06 -23.17
C THR A 51 -9.51 -2.60 -22.76
N LEU A 52 -8.80 -2.24 -21.69
CA LEU A 52 -8.86 -0.94 -21.01
C LEU A 52 -10.29 -0.55 -20.59
N ASN A 53 -11.17 -1.53 -20.41
CA ASN A 53 -12.49 -1.29 -19.85
C ASN A 53 -12.37 -0.96 -18.35
N PRO A 54 -13.18 -0.02 -17.84
CA PRO A 54 -13.29 0.16 -16.40
C PRO A 54 -13.74 -1.15 -15.73
N VAL A 55 -13.14 -1.46 -14.58
CA VAL A 55 -13.56 -2.60 -13.77
C VAL A 55 -14.73 -2.15 -12.89
N GLU A 56 -15.94 -2.64 -13.15
CA GLU A 56 -17.17 -2.23 -12.46
C GLU A 56 -17.59 -3.24 -11.38
N ASP A 57 -17.36 -4.53 -11.62
CA ASP A 57 -17.87 -5.60 -10.76
C ASP A 57 -17.06 -5.83 -9.48
N ILE A 58 -15.82 -5.42 -9.45
CA ILE A 58 -14.91 -5.55 -8.30
C ILE A 58 -14.53 -4.16 -7.82
N LYS A 59 -15.00 -3.82 -6.63
CA LYS A 59 -14.62 -2.55 -6.01
C LYS A 59 -13.32 -2.71 -5.21
N THR A 60 -12.28 -2.06 -5.68
CA THR A 60 -11.01 -1.93 -4.96
C THR A 60 -10.76 -0.47 -4.60
N VAL A 61 -10.24 -0.24 -3.41
CA VAL A 61 -9.72 1.06 -2.98
C VAL A 61 -8.30 0.85 -2.50
N ILE A 62 -7.35 1.59 -3.07
CA ILE A 62 -5.99 1.63 -2.58
C ILE A 62 -5.79 2.94 -1.82
N LEU A 63 -5.31 2.84 -0.60
CA LEU A 63 -4.89 3.95 0.23
C LEU A 63 -3.37 4.10 0.11
N VAL A 64 -2.90 5.30 -0.16
CA VAL A 64 -1.47 5.60 -0.27
C VAL A 64 -1.14 6.65 0.77
N GLN A 65 -0.24 6.30 1.67
CA GLN A 65 0.26 7.18 2.72
C GLN A 65 1.78 7.24 2.67
N GLU A 66 2.32 8.45 2.73
CA GLU A 66 3.74 8.72 2.77
C GLU A 66 4.15 9.18 4.17
N SER A 67 5.28 8.70 4.67
CA SER A 67 5.90 9.14 5.92
C SER A 67 7.42 9.20 5.77
N SER A 68 8.10 9.58 6.85
CA SER A 68 9.58 9.53 6.91
C SER A 68 10.15 8.11 6.83
N GLU A 69 9.32 7.09 7.05
CA GLU A 69 9.72 5.69 7.04
C GLU A 69 9.54 5.04 5.66
N GLY A 70 8.69 5.65 4.81
CA GLY A 70 8.45 5.15 3.46
C GLY A 70 7.04 5.39 2.95
N ILE A 71 6.65 4.55 2.00
CA ILE A 71 5.33 4.57 1.38
C ILE A 71 4.53 3.38 1.89
N PHE A 72 3.37 3.65 2.48
CA PHE A 72 2.43 2.65 2.96
C PHE A 72 1.28 2.50 1.98
N LEU A 73 0.92 1.27 1.67
CA LEU A 73 -0.16 0.93 0.74
C LEU A 73 -1.19 0.04 1.45
N GLY A 74 -2.40 0.56 1.56
CA GLY A 74 -3.54 -0.18 2.11
C GLY A 74 -4.52 -0.58 1.01
N PHE A 75 -4.85 -1.87 0.90
CA PHE A 75 -5.76 -2.38 -0.11
C PHE A 75 -7.07 -2.81 0.53
N LYS A 76 -8.18 -2.25 0.07
CA LYS A 76 -9.55 -2.67 0.43
C LYS A 76 -10.22 -3.27 -0.81
N ASN A 77 -10.39 -4.58 -0.82
CA ASN A 77 -11.05 -5.30 -1.91
C ASN A 77 -12.43 -5.75 -1.46
N TYR A 78 -13.46 -5.30 -2.15
CA TYR A 78 -14.86 -5.62 -1.86
C TYR A 78 -15.34 -6.64 -2.88
N GLN A 79 -15.22 -7.92 -2.54
CA GLN A 79 -15.69 -9.02 -3.34
C GLN A 79 -16.36 -10.09 -2.47
N SER A 80 -17.16 -10.96 -3.05
CA SER A 80 -17.78 -12.06 -2.30
C SER A 80 -16.74 -13.14 -1.98
N ASN A 81 -16.94 -13.85 -0.87
CA ASN A 81 -16.07 -14.98 -0.52
C ASN A 81 -16.10 -16.10 -1.59
N GLU A 82 -17.19 -16.22 -2.33
CA GLU A 82 -17.35 -17.22 -3.39
C GLU A 82 -16.48 -16.90 -4.61
N SER A 83 -16.23 -15.62 -4.88
CA SER A 83 -15.40 -15.19 -6.00
C SER A 83 -13.92 -15.11 -5.65
N MET A 84 -13.57 -15.08 -4.36
CA MET A 84 -12.20 -14.94 -3.89
C MET A 84 -11.40 -16.24 -4.11
N ARG A 85 -10.27 -16.11 -4.79
CA ARG A 85 -9.33 -17.21 -5.00
C ARG A 85 -8.20 -17.10 -3.98
N SER A 86 -8.17 -18.02 -3.03
CA SER A 86 -7.22 -18.01 -1.91
C SER A 86 -6.47 -19.33 -1.81
N GLN A 87 -5.55 -19.56 -2.72
CA GLN A 87 -4.66 -20.72 -2.70
C GLN A 87 -3.27 -20.31 -2.20
N SER A 88 -2.81 -20.96 -1.13
CA SER A 88 -1.44 -20.76 -0.65
C SER A 88 -0.43 -21.32 -1.66
N HIS A 89 0.66 -20.58 -1.85
CA HIS A 89 1.72 -20.91 -2.77
C HIS A 89 3.08 -20.48 -2.21
N GLN A 90 4.15 -20.96 -2.80
CA GLN A 90 5.50 -20.52 -2.45
C GLN A 90 5.71 -19.06 -2.85
N ARG A 91 6.66 -18.40 -2.19
CA ARG A 91 7.14 -17.07 -2.57
C ARG A 91 7.42 -17.02 -4.08
N ASP A 92 7.20 -15.88 -4.69
CA ASP A 92 7.48 -15.58 -6.09
C ASP A 92 6.79 -16.48 -7.14
N ASN A 93 5.76 -17.22 -6.71
CA ASN A 93 4.99 -18.03 -7.64
C ASN A 93 4.03 -17.15 -8.47
N GLU A 94 4.52 -16.67 -9.59
CA GLU A 94 3.75 -15.90 -10.57
C GLU A 94 2.51 -16.63 -11.08
N ARG A 95 2.62 -17.96 -11.26
CA ARG A 95 1.56 -18.80 -11.87
C ARG A 95 0.46 -19.19 -10.89
N SER A 96 0.54 -18.72 -9.65
CA SER A 96 -0.54 -19.02 -8.70
C SER A 96 -1.84 -18.36 -9.15
N ILE A 97 -2.94 -19.08 -8.93
CA ILE A 97 -4.30 -18.62 -9.28
C ILE A 97 -4.96 -17.79 -8.16
N ALA A 98 -4.23 -17.52 -7.07
CA ALA A 98 -4.75 -16.68 -5.98
C ALA A 98 -4.91 -15.22 -6.42
N ASP A 99 -5.93 -14.57 -5.88
CA ASP A 99 -6.07 -13.12 -6.05
C ASP A 99 -4.91 -12.41 -5.37
N LYS A 100 -4.42 -11.35 -6.00
CA LYS A 100 -3.22 -10.63 -5.56
C LYS A 100 -3.44 -9.12 -5.59
N ASN A 101 -2.89 -8.46 -4.62
CA ASN A 101 -2.64 -7.03 -4.68
C ASN A 101 -1.15 -6.81 -4.96
N GLY A 102 -0.84 -5.87 -5.81
CA GLY A 102 0.54 -5.56 -6.13
C GLY A 102 0.75 -4.11 -6.50
N VAL A 103 2.00 -3.70 -6.38
CA VAL A 103 2.48 -2.39 -6.79
C VAL A 103 3.79 -2.56 -7.55
N THR A 104 3.97 -1.76 -8.58
CA THR A 104 5.27 -1.61 -9.25
C THR A 104 5.72 -0.17 -9.07
N ILE A 105 6.94 0.03 -8.59
CA ILE A 105 7.52 1.33 -8.33
C ILE A 105 8.76 1.49 -9.18
N ASP A 106 8.78 2.55 -9.96
CA ASP A 106 9.95 3.03 -10.69
C ASP A 106 10.58 4.15 -9.85
N PHE A 107 11.64 3.83 -9.12
CA PHE A 107 12.31 4.80 -8.24
C PHE A 107 13.17 5.81 -9.00
N ASP A 108 13.61 5.46 -10.21
CA ASP A 108 14.47 6.32 -11.03
C ASP A 108 13.64 7.19 -11.99
N ALA A 109 12.34 6.92 -12.10
CA ALA A 109 11.40 7.57 -13.03
C ALA A 109 11.87 7.51 -14.49
N ASP A 110 12.62 6.47 -14.85
CA ASP A 110 13.19 6.24 -16.18
C ASP A 110 12.22 5.51 -17.12
N LYS A 111 11.16 4.89 -16.58
CA LYS A 111 10.19 4.05 -17.28
C LYS A 111 10.78 2.78 -17.91
N LEU A 112 12.00 2.42 -17.56
CA LEU A 112 12.73 1.27 -18.08
C LEU A 112 12.92 0.19 -17.01
N SER A 113 12.97 0.61 -15.75
CA SER A 113 13.19 -0.26 -14.60
C SER A 113 12.11 -0.10 -13.56
N GLY A 114 11.95 -1.08 -12.70
CA GLY A 114 10.99 -1.02 -11.60
C GLY A 114 11.08 -2.20 -10.66
N TYR A 115 10.50 -2.00 -9.48
CA TYR A 115 10.41 -3.00 -8.44
C TYR A 115 8.96 -3.34 -8.20
N GLN A 116 8.60 -4.61 -8.34
CA GLN A 116 7.26 -5.10 -8.07
C GLN A 116 7.22 -5.82 -6.74
N PHE A 117 6.18 -5.53 -5.96
CA PHE A 117 5.85 -6.25 -4.73
C PHE A 117 4.40 -6.69 -4.81
N PHE A 118 4.10 -7.90 -4.35
CA PHE A 118 2.73 -8.38 -4.30
C PHE A 118 2.46 -9.26 -3.08
N VAL A 119 1.21 -9.28 -2.68
CA VAL A 119 0.68 -10.16 -1.64
C VAL A 119 -0.61 -10.80 -2.16
N SER A 120 -0.75 -12.11 -1.96
CA SER A 120 -1.96 -12.84 -2.33
C SER A 120 -2.97 -12.85 -1.18
N SER A 121 -4.22 -13.17 -1.51
CA SER A 121 -5.30 -13.37 -0.54
C SER A 121 -5.02 -14.49 0.48
N SER A 122 -4.07 -15.38 0.18
CA SER A 122 -3.60 -16.44 1.09
C SER A 122 -2.44 -16.01 1.99
N GLY A 123 -1.95 -14.76 1.87
CA GLY A 123 -0.79 -14.24 2.59
C GLY A 123 0.56 -14.60 1.97
N SER A 124 0.59 -15.31 0.83
CA SER A 124 1.84 -15.54 0.12
C SER A 124 2.33 -14.25 -0.53
N ILE A 125 3.61 -13.97 -0.39
CA ILE A 125 4.27 -12.77 -0.90
C ILE A 125 5.14 -13.08 -2.09
N GLY A 126 5.50 -12.05 -2.84
CA GLY A 126 6.52 -12.13 -3.87
C GLY A 126 6.96 -10.75 -4.31
N ASP A 127 8.12 -10.73 -4.92
CA ASP A 127 8.70 -9.54 -5.51
C ASP A 127 9.44 -9.87 -6.80
N ALA A 128 9.71 -8.85 -7.59
CA ALA A 128 10.44 -8.97 -8.83
C ALA A 128 11.05 -7.63 -9.23
N THR A 129 12.09 -7.67 -10.01
CA THR A 129 12.61 -6.50 -10.72
C THR A 129 12.16 -6.53 -12.17
N TYR A 130 11.95 -5.35 -12.73
CA TYR A 130 11.75 -5.13 -14.15
C TYR A 130 12.96 -4.40 -14.72
N SER A 131 13.38 -4.81 -15.90
CA SER A 131 14.38 -4.12 -16.72
C SER A 131 13.93 -4.07 -18.16
N ASN A 132 14.43 -3.09 -18.92
CA ASN A 132 14.11 -2.92 -20.34
C ASN A 132 12.58 -2.97 -20.62
N GLU A 133 11.78 -2.35 -19.77
CA GLU A 133 10.31 -2.28 -19.81
C GLU A 133 9.57 -3.60 -19.53
N ASN A 134 10.08 -4.76 -19.95
CA ASN A 134 9.32 -6.00 -19.92
C ASN A 134 10.08 -7.22 -19.40
N GLU A 135 11.37 -7.12 -19.18
CA GLU A 135 12.15 -8.23 -18.61
C GLU A 135 11.93 -8.29 -17.11
N ARG A 136 11.39 -9.41 -16.64
CA ARG A 136 11.11 -9.64 -15.23
C ARG A 136 12.07 -10.67 -14.66
N SER A 137 12.67 -10.37 -13.51
CA SER A 137 13.47 -11.30 -12.72
C SER A 137 12.90 -11.44 -11.30
N TYR A 138 12.86 -12.66 -10.81
CA TYR A 138 12.52 -13.03 -9.43
C TYR A 138 13.76 -13.36 -8.59
N ASP A 139 14.95 -13.26 -9.16
CA ASP A 139 16.23 -13.53 -8.51
C ASP A 139 16.83 -12.26 -7.89
N TRP A 140 16.00 -11.49 -7.21
CA TRP A 140 16.42 -10.18 -6.72
C TRP A 140 16.92 -10.21 -5.27
N ASP A 141 16.47 -11.11 -4.40
CA ASP A 141 16.80 -11.22 -2.97
C ASP A 141 17.80 -12.34 -2.64
#